data_aa920056fc85503305dba7167ead16b5
#
_entry.id   aa920056fc85503305dba7167ead16b5
#
_cell.length_a   1.000
_cell.length_b   1.000
_cell.length_c   1.000
_cell.angle_alpha   90.00
_cell.angle_beta   90.00
_cell.angle_gamma   90.00
#
_symmetry.space_group_name_H-M   'P 1'
#
loop_
_entity.id
_entity.type
_entity.pdbx_description
1 polymer ?
#
loop_
_entity_poly.entity_id
_entity_poly.type
_entity_poly.pdbx_seq_one_letter_code
_entity_poly.pdbx_strand_id
1 'polypeptide(L)'
;MRWIPFIIFLIFLQWYAFQALKTATQNKGWWIFYGLTILSILGIFLWELYTYDRSVGWTPFIAYTIGFFVALITGQLVMICVLFFEDLSRIAISIYHYFSSEKKFHFSERRKFISQASLALGAIPFASIIYGMYRGRYNYRVLNYTLEYNSLPDSFDGFQITQISDLHCGSFDNYEKVAYGMDLINAQKSDLLLFTGDMVNNKSSEALPWIGAFIAALSAKPPAGPLVPMLGKCIFLLNNVFTKPCSFAVFTVVVI
;
A
#
# COMPACT_ATOMS: atom_id res chain seq x y z
N MET A 1 20.33 20.79 11.23
CA MET A 1 19.14 21.60 11.61
C MET A 1 17.88 21.35 10.75
N ARG A 2 17.96 20.64 9.62
CA ARG A 2 16.78 20.42 8.71
C ARG A 2 15.64 19.59 9.32
N TRP A 3 15.89 18.75 10.33
CA TRP A 3 14.92 17.84 10.94
C TRP A 3 14.15 18.43 12.14
N ILE A 4 14.60 19.56 12.69
CA ILE A 4 13.98 20.18 13.86
C ILE A 4 12.49 20.51 13.64
N PRO A 5 12.08 21.16 12.52
CA PRO A 5 10.67 21.46 12.28
C PRO A 5 9.80 20.18 12.19
N PHE A 6 10.35 19.12 11.58
CA PHE A 6 9.67 17.84 11.46
C PHE A 6 9.47 17.17 12.83
N ILE A 7 10.48 17.18 13.68
CA ILE A 7 10.39 16.63 15.04
C ILE A 7 9.37 17.42 15.88
N ILE A 8 9.40 18.76 15.80
CA ILE A 8 8.43 19.63 16.50
C ILE A 8 7.01 19.30 16.02
N PHE A 9 6.82 19.17 14.71
CA PHE A 9 5.54 18.78 14.13
C PHE A 9 5.06 17.42 14.65
N LEU A 10 5.91 16.40 14.69
CA LEU A 10 5.57 15.09 15.24
C LEU A 10 5.19 15.17 16.73
N ILE A 11 5.94 15.91 17.54
CA ILE A 11 5.62 16.07 18.97
C ILE A 11 4.26 16.74 19.15
N PHE A 12 4.00 17.81 18.40
CA PHE A 12 2.72 18.51 18.43
C PHE A 12 1.56 17.58 18.03
N LEU A 13 1.73 16.81 16.96
CA LEU A 13 0.76 15.86 16.46
C LEU A 13 0.43 14.78 17.53
N GLN A 14 1.47 14.23 18.17
CA GLN A 14 1.30 13.24 19.25
C GLN A 14 0.57 13.85 20.45
N TRP A 15 0.97 15.04 20.85
CA TRP A 15 0.34 15.74 21.98
C TRP A 15 -1.13 16.01 21.72
N TYR A 16 -1.49 16.49 20.51
CA TYR A 16 -2.87 16.83 20.17
C TYR A 16 -3.75 15.57 20.04
N ALA A 17 -3.26 14.53 19.39
CA ALA A 17 -3.96 13.25 19.30
C ALA A 17 -4.18 12.60 20.68
N PHE A 18 -3.21 12.73 21.60
CA PHE A 18 -3.35 12.23 22.96
C PHE A 18 -4.47 12.91 23.76
N GLN A 19 -4.80 14.18 23.47
CA GLN A 19 -5.93 14.85 24.10
C GLN A 19 -7.27 14.17 23.79
N ALA A 20 -7.44 13.59 22.57
CA ALA A 20 -8.62 12.80 22.25
C ALA A 20 -8.78 11.63 23.22
N LEU A 21 -7.71 10.86 23.42
CA LEU A 21 -7.73 9.70 24.31
C LEU A 21 -8.01 10.09 25.76
N LYS A 22 -7.37 11.15 26.25
CA LYS A 22 -7.61 11.67 27.61
C LYS A 22 -9.06 12.09 27.85
N THR A 23 -9.68 12.66 26.82
CA THR A 23 -11.08 13.09 26.90
C THR A 23 -12.05 11.91 26.76
N ALA A 24 -11.70 10.92 25.91
CA ALA A 24 -12.54 9.76 25.65
C ALA A 24 -12.59 8.78 26.83
N THR A 25 -11.49 8.62 27.57
CA THR A 25 -11.39 7.67 28.70
C THR A 25 -10.52 8.20 29.83
N GLN A 26 -10.92 7.90 31.05
CA GLN A 26 -10.13 8.21 32.27
C GLN A 26 -9.24 7.03 32.70
N ASN A 27 -9.33 5.89 32.02
CA ASN A 27 -8.52 4.72 32.34
C ASN A 27 -7.07 4.93 31.95
N LYS A 28 -6.20 5.05 32.95
CA LYS A 28 -4.75 5.25 32.75
C LYS A 28 -4.08 4.10 31.98
N GLY A 29 -4.62 2.89 32.04
CA GLY A 29 -4.11 1.75 31.28
C GLY A 29 -4.12 2.01 29.77
N TRP A 30 -5.20 2.61 29.25
CA TRP A 30 -5.29 3.00 27.85
C TRP A 30 -4.30 4.12 27.45
N TRP A 31 -4.03 5.05 28.36
CA TRP A 31 -3.04 6.10 28.13
C TRP A 31 -1.63 5.53 28.02
N ILE A 32 -1.29 4.60 28.93
CA ILE A 32 0.02 3.93 28.94
C ILE A 32 0.15 3.07 27.68
N PHE A 33 -0.86 2.26 27.36
CA PHE A 33 -0.86 1.42 26.15
C PHE A 33 -0.65 2.26 24.88
N TYR A 34 -1.40 3.35 24.72
CA TYR A 34 -1.24 4.27 23.59
C TYR A 34 0.16 4.88 23.54
N GLY A 35 0.66 5.38 24.67
CA GLY A 35 2.00 5.96 24.75
C GLY A 35 3.10 4.96 24.39
N LEU A 36 3.03 3.71 24.89
CA LEU A 36 3.97 2.66 24.56
C LEU A 36 3.90 2.29 23.08
N THR A 37 2.70 2.19 22.51
CA THR A 37 2.53 1.90 21.07
C THR A 37 3.17 2.98 20.19
N ILE A 38 2.92 4.26 20.51
CA ILE A 38 3.54 5.38 19.79
C ILE A 38 5.05 5.36 19.95
N LEU A 39 5.54 5.21 21.18
CA LEU A 39 6.98 5.19 21.46
C LEU A 39 7.67 4.05 20.70
N SER A 40 7.05 2.88 20.63
CA SER A 40 7.57 1.74 19.87
C SER A 40 7.62 2.04 18.37
N ILE A 41 6.52 2.52 17.78
CA ILE A 41 6.46 2.80 16.33
C ILE A 41 7.45 3.90 15.95
N LEU A 42 7.44 5.02 16.69
CA LEU A 42 8.35 6.13 16.39
C LEU A 42 9.81 5.79 16.70
N GLY A 43 10.05 5.06 17.79
CA GLY A 43 11.39 4.64 18.18
C GLY A 43 12.03 3.72 17.14
N ILE A 44 11.29 2.70 16.67
CA ILE A 44 11.75 1.80 15.61
C ILE A 44 11.94 2.57 14.30
N PHE A 45 11.01 3.45 13.94
CA PHE A 45 11.12 4.27 12.73
C PHE A 45 12.37 5.18 12.76
N LEU A 46 12.63 5.87 13.88
CA LEU A 46 13.80 6.73 14.02
C LEU A 46 15.10 5.93 14.05
N TRP A 47 15.08 4.75 14.67
CA TRP A 47 16.20 3.83 14.66
C TRP A 47 16.55 3.37 13.24
N GLU A 48 15.55 2.92 12.48
CA GLU A 48 15.73 2.54 11.08
C GLU A 48 16.23 3.72 10.22
N LEU A 49 15.69 4.90 10.44
CA LEU A 49 16.14 6.10 9.72
C LEU A 49 17.60 6.44 10.01
N TYR A 50 18.05 6.21 11.24
CA TYR A 50 19.44 6.45 11.67
C TYR A 50 20.39 5.39 11.14
N THR A 51 19.97 4.12 11.14
CA THR A 51 20.80 2.98 10.73
C THR A 51 20.67 2.63 9.24
N TYR A 52 19.85 3.36 8.50
CA TYR A 52 19.58 3.08 7.10
C TYR A 52 20.84 3.10 6.24
N ASP A 53 21.20 1.94 5.71
CA ASP A 53 22.29 1.80 4.76
C ASP A 53 21.78 1.75 3.32
N ARG A 54 22.10 2.79 2.55
CA ARG A 54 21.77 2.87 1.12
C ARG A 54 22.39 1.76 0.27
N SER A 55 23.44 1.09 0.79
CA SER A 55 24.07 -0.02 0.07
C SER A 55 23.22 -1.28 0.08
N VAL A 56 22.44 -1.50 1.13
CA VAL A 56 21.56 -2.66 1.30
C VAL A 56 20.24 -2.52 0.51
N GLY A 57 19.73 -1.30 0.39
CA GLY A 57 18.45 -1.04 -0.27
C GLY A 57 17.24 -1.24 0.63
N TRP A 58 16.06 -1.47 0.04
CA TRP A 58 14.82 -1.71 0.76
C TRP A 58 14.76 -3.14 1.25
N THR A 59 14.49 -3.30 2.55
CA THR A 59 14.22 -4.59 3.17
C THR A 59 12.74 -4.67 3.55
N PRO A 60 12.16 -5.87 3.68
CA PRO A 60 10.80 -6.03 4.20
C PRO A 60 10.60 -5.36 5.56
N PHE A 61 11.62 -5.38 6.42
CA PHE A 61 11.56 -4.72 7.74
C PHE A 61 11.41 -3.20 7.63
N ILE A 62 12.19 -2.56 6.75
CA ILE A 62 12.07 -1.12 6.47
C ILE A 62 10.67 -0.79 5.91
N ALA A 63 10.17 -1.63 4.99
CA ALA A 63 8.84 -1.43 4.41
C ALA A 63 7.74 -1.49 5.49
N TYR A 64 7.80 -2.46 6.40
CA TYR A 64 6.87 -2.55 7.52
C TYR A 64 6.99 -1.36 8.48
N THR A 65 8.20 -0.97 8.82
CA THR A 65 8.45 0.16 9.73
C THR A 65 7.86 1.46 9.17
N ILE A 66 8.12 1.76 7.90
CA ILE A 66 7.53 2.93 7.22
C ILE A 66 6.01 2.81 7.16
N GLY A 67 5.48 1.64 6.84
CA GLY A 67 4.05 1.42 6.75
C GLY A 67 3.34 1.63 8.09
N PHE A 68 3.87 1.13 9.20
CA PHE A 68 3.33 1.39 10.55
C PHE A 68 3.40 2.87 10.92
N PHE A 69 4.50 3.54 10.58
CA PHE A 69 4.63 4.98 10.78
C PHE A 69 3.58 5.77 9.98
N VAL A 70 3.42 5.47 8.68
CA VAL A 70 2.43 6.12 7.82
C VAL A 70 1.01 5.83 8.32
N ALA A 71 0.71 4.59 8.71
CA ALA A 71 -0.59 4.23 9.28
C ALA A 71 -0.91 5.05 10.53
N LEU A 72 0.06 5.16 11.47
CA LEU A 72 -0.08 5.95 12.69
C LEU A 72 -0.38 7.41 12.36
N ILE A 73 0.47 8.04 11.54
CA ILE A 73 0.32 9.47 11.21
C ILE A 73 -1.00 9.74 10.48
N THR A 74 -1.39 8.89 9.52
CA THR A 74 -2.65 9.07 8.78
C THR A 74 -3.85 8.96 9.71
N GLY A 75 -3.89 7.97 10.60
CA GLY A 75 -4.95 7.84 11.60
C GLY A 75 -5.03 9.05 12.52
N GLN A 76 -3.88 9.54 12.99
CA GLN A 76 -3.81 10.72 13.85
C GLN A 76 -4.21 12.01 13.12
N LEU A 77 -3.86 12.18 11.86
CA LEU A 77 -4.31 13.34 11.08
C LEU A 77 -5.83 13.38 10.95
N VAL A 78 -6.49 12.23 10.70
CA VAL A 78 -7.96 12.17 10.68
C VAL A 78 -8.55 12.55 12.04
N MET A 79 -7.99 12.00 13.14
CA MET A 79 -8.42 12.37 14.50
C MET A 79 -8.27 13.87 14.75
N ILE A 80 -7.13 14.44 14.39
CA ILE A 80 -6.82 15.86 14.58
C ILE A 80 -7.76 16.74 13.77
N CYS A 81 -8.06 16.39 12.53
CA CYS A 81 -9.02 17.12 11.71
C CYS A 81 -10.39 17.22 12.42
N VAL A 82 -10.91 16.10 12.93
CA VAL A 82 -12.20 16.08 13.65
C VAL A 82 -12.17 16.96 14.91
N LEU A 83 -11.10 16.83 15.71
CA LEU A 83 -10.93 17.61 16.94
C LEU A 83 -10.72 19.10 16.67
N PHE A 84 -9.98 19.43 15.62
CA PHE A 84 -9.72 20.81 15.23
C PHE A 84 -11.02 21.53 14.85
N PHE A 85 -11.88 20.89 14.08
CA PHE A 85 -13.20 21.47 13.75
C PHE A 85 -14.09 21.61 14.98
N GLU A 86 -14.02 20.67 15.92
CA GLU A 86 -14.71 20.81 17.21
C GLU A 86 -14.17 21.98 18.02
N ASP A 87 -12.86 22.11 18.18
CA ASP A 87 -12.24 23.22 18.91
C ASP A 87 -12.54 24.56 18.25
N LEU A 88 -12.51 24.64 16.91
CA LEU A 88 -12.89 25.84 16.16
C LEU A 88 -14.36 26.22 16.40
N SER A 89 -15.27 25.25 16.38
CA SER A 89 -16.69 25.48 16.69
C SER A 89 -16.89 26.01 18.12
N ARG A 90 -16.12 25.51 19.09
CA ARG A 90 -16.17 25.98 20.50
C ARG A 90 -15.67 27.40 20.63
N ILE A 91 -14.58 27.74 19.93
CA ILE A 91 -14.06 29.11 19.91
C ILE A 91 -15.12 30.05 19.33
N ALA A 92 -15.75 29.72 18.21
CA ALA A 92 -16.79 30.51 17.59
C ALA A 92 -18.01 30.73 18.51
N ILE A 93 -18.49 29.65 19.16
CA ILE A 93 -19.58 29.71 20.13
C ILE A 93 -19.18 30.56 21.37
N SER A 94 -17.96 30.41 21.86
CA SER A 94 -17.47 31.19 23.00
C SER A 94 -17.40 32.68 22.68
N ILE A 95 -16.95 33.03 21.47
CA ILE A 95 -16.93 34.43 21.00
C ILE A 95 -18.36 34.97 20.90
N TYR A 96 -19.30 34.21 20.30
CA TYR A 96 -20.71 34.60 20.20
C TYR A 96 -21.30 34.89 21.60
N HIS A 97 -21.13 34.00 22.58
CA HIS A 97 -21.63 34.19 23.96
C HIS A 97 -20.98 35.36 24.69
N TYR A 98 -19.71 35.66 24.38
CA TYR A 98 -19.04 36.84 24.96
C TYR A 98 -19.72 38.14 24.55
N PHE A 99 -20.23 38.23 23.31
CA PHE A 99 -20.93 39.42 22.84
C PHE A 99 -22.44 39.44 23.14
N SER A 100 -23.07 38.26 23.35
CA SER A 100 -24.55 38.17 23.54
C SER A 100 -25.00 38.12 25.00
N SER A 101 -24.10 38.19 25.99
CA SER A 101 -24.41 38.14 27.43
C SER A 101 -25.26 36.94 27.89
N GLU A 102 -25.33 35.87 27.08
CA GLU A 102 -26.11 34.67 27.42
C GLU A 102 -25.35 33.70 28.34
N LYS A 103 -26.11 32.85 29.06
CA LYS A 103 -25.55 31.87 30.01
C LYS A 103 -24.64 30.85 29.30
N LYS A 104 -23.47 30.56 29.88
CA LYS A 104 -22.50 29.59 29.40
C LYS A 104 -23.13 28.19 29.32
N PHE A 105 -23.19 27.62 28.13
CA PHE A 105 -23.58 26.23 27.94
C PHE A 105 -22.37 25.30 28.25
N HIS A 106 -22.63 24.24 29.03
CA HIS A 106 -21.57 23.25 29.37
C HIS A 106 -21.65 22.06 28.42
N PHE A 107 -20.63 21.90 27.56
CA PHE A 107 -20.61 20.89 26.51
C PHE A 107 -19.70 19.68 26.83
N SER A 108 -19.57 19.28 28.10
CA SER A 108 -18.62 18.21 28.49
C SER A 108 -18.91 16.85 27.84
N GLU A 109 -20.17 16.45 27.75
CA GLU A 109 -20.58 15.18 27.16
C GLU A 109 -20.40 15.15 25.63
N ARG A 110 -20.72 16.26 24.95
CA ARG A 110 -20.48 16.43 23.53
C ARG A 110 -18.99 16.25 23.19
N ARG A 111 -18.09 16.85 23.98
CA ARG A 111 -16.65 16.74 23.78
C ARG A 111 -16.17 15.30 23.90
N LYS A 112 -16.66 14.57 24.92
CA LYS A 112 -16.36 13.15 25.10
C LYS A 112 -16.81 12.32 23.91
N PHE A 113 -18.05 12.54 23.44
CA PHE A 113 -18.58 11.86 22.25
C PHE A 113 -17.74 12.13 21.01
N ILE A 114 -17.40 13.40 20.71
CA ILE A 114 -16.59 13.76 19.55
C ILE A 114 -15.18 13.16 19.65
N SER A 115 -14.58 13.14 20.86
CA SER A 115 -13.29 12.50 21.06
C SER A 115 -13.34 10.98 20.82
N GLN A 116 -14.39 10.30 21.24
CA GLN A 116 -14.60 8.88 20.94
C GLN A 116 -14.83 8.63 19.45
N ALA A 117 -15.64 9.47 18.80
CA ALA A 117 -15.87 9.41 17.36
C ALA A 117 -14.58 9.66 16.56
N SER A 118 -13.76 10.64 16.98
CA SER A 118 -12.47 10.90 16.32
C SER A 118 -11.50 9.73 16.42
N LEU A 119 -11.44 9.06 17.58
CA LEU A 119 -10.64 7.85 17.76
C LEU A 119 -11.12 6.73 16.83
N ALA A 120 -12.44 6.51 16.75
CA ALA A 120 -13.01 5.50 15.86
C ALA A 120 -12.75 5.80 14.38
N LEU A 121 -12.93 7.06 13.96
CA LEU A 121 -12.65 7.50 12.59
C LEU A 121 -11.16 7.40 12.23
N GLY A 122 -10.26 7.74 13.15
CA GLY A 122 -8.82 7.60 12.96
C GLY A 122 -8.34 6.14 12.91
N ALA A 123 -9.05 5.23 13.60
CA ALA A 123 -8.74 3.81 13.55
C ALA A 123 -9.03 3.19 12.16
N ILE A 124 -9.95 3.74 11.37
CA ILE A 124 -10.28 3.22 10.04
C ILE A 124 -9.09 3.26 9.08
N PRO A 125 -8.47 4.43 8.78
CA PRO A 125 -7.32 4.48 7.88
C PRO A 125 -6.11 3.73 8.48
N PHE A 126 -5.90 3.80 9.81
CA PHE A 126 -4.87 3.02 10.46
C PHE A 126 -5.01 1.52 10.18
N ALA A 127 -6.17 0.95 10.47
CA ALA A 127 -6.45 -0.47 10.24
C ALA A 127 -6.41 -0.84 8.75
N SER A 128 -6.90 0.06 7.87
CA SER A 128 -6.91 -0.17 6.42
C SER A 128 -5.50 -0.27 5.85
N ILE A 129 -4.58 0.62 6.29
CA ILE A 129 -3.18 0.57 5.85
C ILE A 129 -2.50 -0.70 6.37
N ILE A 130 -2.69 -1.04 7.65
CA ILE A 130 -2.15 -2.29 8.23
C ILE A 130 -2.68 -3.52 7.47
N TYR A 131 -3.98 -3.56 7.19
CA TYR A 131 -4.57 -4.64 6.40
C TYR A 131 -3.96 -4.73 5.00
N GLY A 132 -3.79 -3.57 4.32
CA GLY A 132 -3.15 -3.50 3.00
C GLY A 132 -1.70 -4.01 3.02
N MET A 133 -0.93 -3.68 4.05
CA MET A 133 0.45 -4.13 4.21
C MET A 133 0.58 -5.66 4.30
N TYR A 134 -0.35 -6.33 5.01
CA TYR A 134 -0.29 -7.78 5.22
C TYR A 134 -0.94 -8.58 4.11
N ARG A 135 -2.08 -8.10 3.58
CA ARG A 135 -2.86 -8.82 2.57
C ARG A 135 -2.82 -8.20 1.18
N GLY A 136 -2.71 -6.88 1.08
CA GLY A 136 -2.85 -6.17 -0.18
C GLY A 136 -1.81 -6.60 -1.22
N ARG A 137 -0.55 -6.76 -0.81
CA ARG A 137 0.58 -7.10 -1.69
C ARG A 137 0.48 -8.47 -2.37
N TYR A 138 -0.33 -9.38 -1.84
CA TYR A 138 -0.53 -10.74 -2.37
C TYR A 138 -1.97 -10.99 -2.80
N ASN A 139 -2.76 -9.94 -2.97
CA ASN A 139 -4.13 -10.03 -3.44
C ASN A 139 -4.18 -10.03 -4.96
N TYR A 140 -3.55 -11.03 -5.57
CA TYR A 140 -3.49 -11.18 -7.02
C TYR A 140 -4.88 -11.24 -7.63
N ARG A 141 -5.06 -10.57 -8.76
CA ARG A 141 -6.31 -10.57 -9.52
C ARG A 141 -6.01 -10.85 -10.98
N VAL A 142 -6.76 -11.77 -11.55
CA VAL A 142 -6.75 -12.06 -12.98
C VAL A 142 -7.92 -11.32 -13.61
N LEU A 143 -7.62 -10.39 -14.50
CA LEU A 143 -8.61 -9.61 -15.24
C LEU A 143 -8.53 -10.03 -16.71
N ASN A 144 -9.65 -10.48 -17.27
CA ASN A 144 -9.74 -10.92 -18.64
C ASN A 144 -10.50 -9.88 -19.47
N TYR A 145 -9.91 -9.49 -20.59
CA TYR A 145 -10.50 -8.59 -21.57
C TYR A 145 -10.48 -9.27 -22.93
N THR A 146 -11.61 -9.28 -23.61
CA THR A 146 -11.68 -9.70 -25.01
C THR A 146 -11.66 -8.45 -25.87
N LEU A 147 -10.70 -8.38 -26.79
CA LEU A 147 -10.55 -7.28 -27.73
C LEU A 147 -10.90 -7.77 -29.13
N GLU A 148 -11.86 -7.13 -29.77
CA GLU A 148 -12.33 -7.45 -31.11
C GLU A 148 -11.84 -6.41 -32.10
N TYR A 149 -11.16 -6.87 -33.15
CA TYR A 149 -10.65 -6.00 -34.21
C TYR A 149 -11.04 -6.55 -35.58
N ASN A 150 -11.77 -5.77 -36.39
CA ASN A 150 -12.18 -6.16 -37.74
C ASN A 150 -11.01 -6.34 -38.72
N SER A 151 -9.84 -5.79 -38.38
CA SER A 151 -8.63 -5.85 -39.21
C SER A 151 -7.56 -6.80 -38.67
N LEU A 152 -7.91 -7.63 -37.67
CA LEU A 152 -6.97 -8.59 -37.12
C LEU A 152 -6.71 -9.70 -38.13
N PRO A 153 -5.45 -10.05 -38.45
CA PRO A 153 -5.14 -11.20 -39.31
C PRO A 153 -5.65 -12.50 -38.67
N ASP A 154 -6.19 -13.41 -39.46
CA ASP A 154 -6.78 -14.68 -39.02
C ASP A 154 -5.83 -15.51 -38.13
N SER A 155 -4.51 -15.37 -38.32
CA SER A 155 -3.49 -16.05 -37.51
C SER A 155 -3.43 -15.57 -36.05
N PHE A 156 -4.05 -14.45 -35.71
CA PHE A 156 -4.10 -13.88 -34.35
C PHE A 156 -5.46 -14.07 -33.67
N ASP A 157 -6.38 -14.77 -34.34
CA ASP A 157 -7.66 -15.03 -33.71
C ASP A 157 -7.52 -15.98 -32.50
N GLY A 158 -8.14 -15.63 -31.39
CA GLY A 158 -7.98 -16.36 -30.13
C GLY A 158 -6.59 -16.22 -29.50
N PHE A 159 -5.73 -15.32 -30.02
CA PHE A 159 -4.40 -15.07 -29.47
C PHE A 159 -4.50 -14.50 -28.05
N GLN A 160 -3.82 -15.14 -27.11
CA GLN A 160 -3.89 -14.78 -25.70
C GLN A 160 -2.63 -14.06 -25.25
N ILE A 161 -2.81 -12.86 -24.71
CA ILE A 161 -1.74 -12.05 -24.14
C ILE A 161 -1.93 -11.93 -22.64
N THR A 162 -0.94 -12.34 -21.85
CA THR A 162 -0.91 -12.02 -20.42
C THR A 162 0.06 -10.87 -20.16
N GLN A 163 -0.42 -9.84 -19.48
CA GLN A 163 0.40 -8.73 -19.04
C GLN A 163 0.62 -8.80 -17.53
N ILE A 164 1.86 -8.59 -17.10
CA ILE A 164 2.26 -8.38 -15.71
C ILE A 164 3.06 -7.09 -15.60
N SER A 165 2.92 -6.37 -14.50
CA SER A 165 3.62 -5.12 -14.25
C SER A 165 3.82 -4.94 -12.74
N ASP A 166 4.71 -4.01 -12.36
CA ASP A 166 4.82 -3.48 -10.99
C ASP A 166 5.05 -4.56 -9.92
N LEU A 167 5.97 -5.49 -10.18
CA LEU A 167 6.29 -6.60 -9.27
C LEU A 167 6.85 -6.12 -7.93
N HIS A 168 7.64 -5.03 -7.93
CA HIS A 168 8.23 -4.47 -6.71
C HIS A 168 8.84 -5.53 -5.78
N CYS A 169 9.73 -6.37 -6.31
CA CYS A 169 10.29 -7.55 -5.64
C CYS A 169 10.90 -7.28 -4.26
N GLY A 170 11.38 -6.05 -4.00
CA GLY A 170 11.87 -5.63 -2.69
C GLY A 170 10.80 -5.62 -1.59
N SER A 171 9.52 -5.68 -1.98
CA SER A 171 8.40 -5.75 -1.06
C SER A 171 7.96 -7.17 -0.71
N PHE A 172 8.47 -8.18 -1.40
CA PHE A 172 8.11 -9.58 -1.16
C PHE A 172 8.81 -10.12 0.10
N ASP A 173 8.12 -10.96 0.86
CA ASP A 173 8.62 -11.60 2.08
C ASP A 173 8.21 -13.08 2.20
N ASN A 174 7.44 -13.62 1.25
CA ASN A 174 6.93 -14.98 1.28
C ASN A 174 7.03 -15.65 -0.10
N TYR A 175 7.90 -16.66 -0.19
CA TYR A 175 8.16 -17.38 -1.43
C TYR A 175 6.93 -18.12 -1.98
N GLU A 176 6.16 -18.78 -1.11
CA GLU A 176 4.98 -19.58 -1.52
C GLU A 176 3.90 -18.69 -2.15
N LYS A 177 3.72 -17.48 -1.61
CA LYS A 177 2.76 -16.52 -2.15
C LYS A 177 3.21 -15.98 -3.51
N VAL A 178 4.52 -15.73 -3.69
CA VAL A 178 5.07 -15.35 -4.99
C VAL A 178 4.92 -16.49 -6.00
N ALA A 179 5.25 -17.73 -5.61
CA ALA A 179 5.06 -18.90 -6.44
C ALA A 179 3.60 -19.07 -6.88
N TYR A 180 2.64 -18.89 -5.96
CA TYR A 180 1.22 -18.88 -6.28
C TYR A 180 0.85 -17.82 -7.33
N GLY A 181 1.41 -16.61 -7.25
CA GLY A 181 1.23 -15.60 -8.28
C GLY A 181 1.74 -16.04 -9.65
N MET A 182 2.89 -16.73 -9.68
CA MET A 182 3.44 -17.29 -10.91
C MET A 182 2.57 -18.43 -11.46
N ASP A 183 2.01 -19.27 -10.60
CA ASP A 183 1.07 -20.33 -11.00
C ASP A 183 -0.20 -19.75 -11.64
N LEU A 184 -0.70 -18.62 -11.13
CA LEU A 184 -1.83 -17.91 -11.75
C LEU A 184 -1.49 -17.43 -13.16
N ILE A 185 -0.28 -16.93 -13.39
CA ILE A 185 0.20 -16.51 -14.72
C ILE A 185 0.25 -17.72 -15.66
N ASN A 186 0.84 -18.83 -15.22
CA ASN A 186 0.94 -20.06 -16.00
C ASN A 186 -0.42 -20.67 -16.34
N ALA A 187 -1.39 -20.57 -15.41
CA ALA A 187 -2.74 -21.07 -15.62
C ALA A 187 -3.46 -20.38 -16.79
N GLN A 188 -3.03 -19.17 -17.18
CA GLN A 188 -3.62 -18.45 -18.32
C GLN A 188 -3.27 -19.09 -19.68
N LYS A 189 -2.20 -19.89 -19.77
CA LYS A 189 -1.75 -20.56 -21.00
C LYS A 189 -1.58 -19.63 -22.20
N SER A 190 -1.11 -18.42 -21.94
CA SER A 190 -1.00 -17.34 -22.94
C SER A 190 0.00 -17.66 -24.03
N ASP A 191 -0.26 -17.14 -25.24
CA ASP A 191 0.66 -17.21 -26.37
C ASP A 191 1.81 -16.21 -26.22
N LEU A 192 1.54 -15.09 -25.50
CA LEU A 192 2.51 -14.03 -25.23
C LEU A 192 2.42 -13.56 -23.78
N LEU A 193 3.56 -13.47 -23.11
CA LEU A 193 3.68 -12.83 -21.81
C LEU A 193 4.40 -11.49 -21.95
N LEU A 194 3.73 -10.41 -21.57
CA LEU A 194 4.27 -9.06 -21.52
C LEU A 194 4.63 -8.68 -20.10
N PHE A 195 5.88 -8.29 -19.90
CA PHE A 195 6.30 -7.63 -18.67
C PHE A 195 6.53 -6.13 -18.96
N THR A 196 5.70 -5.27 -18.38
CA THR A 196 5.68 -3.85 -18.71
C THR A 196 6.49 -2.98 -17.75
N GLY A 197 7.24 -3.61 -16.84
CA GLY A 197 8.25 -2.92 -16.04
C GLY A 197 8.01 -2.92 -14.53
N ASP A 198 8.86 -2.19 -13.84
CA ASP A 198 8.88 -1.98 -12.39
C ASP A 198 9.04 -3.28 -11.57
N MET A 199 10.13 -4.01 -11.88
CA MET A 199 10.45 -5.29 -11.23
C MET A 199 10.92 -5.12 -9.79
N VAL A 200 11.60 -4.01 -9.47
CA VAL A 200 12.28 -3.80 -8.19
C VAL A 200 11.95 -2.42 -7.62
N ASN A 201 12.01 -2.26 -6.30
CA ASN A 201 11.76 -0.98 -5.66
C ASN A 201 12.92 0.01 -5.87
N ASN A 202 14.18 -0.45 -5.72
CA ASN A 202 15.36 0.41 -5.79
C ASN A 202 16.55 -0.23 -6.52
N LYS A 203 16.80 -1.52 -6.29
CA LYS A 203 18.00 -2.22 -6.76
C LYS A 203 17.69 -3.56 -7.38
N SER A 204 18.44 -3.92 -8.42
CA SER A 204 18.33 -5.22 -9.09
C SER A 204 18.57 -6.42 -8.15
N SER A 205 19.36 -6.24 -7.09
CA SER A 205 19.59 -7.28 -6.08
C SER A 205 18.32 -7.72 -5.33
N GLU A 206 17.29 -6.89 -5.28
CA GLU A 206 16.00 -7.22 -4.65
C GLU A 206 15.26 -8.34 -5.38
N ALA A 207 15.51 -8.52 -6.68
CA ALA A 207 14.92 -9.60 -7.47
C ALA A 207 15.61 -10.95 -7.27
N LEU A 208 16.88 -10.98 -6.83
CA LEU A 208 17.69 -12.21 -6.76
C LEU A 208 17.04 -13.35 -5.96
N PRO A 209 16.43 -13.13 -4.78
CA PRO A 209 15.77 -14.19 -4.02
C PRO A 209 14.59 -14.83 -4.75
N TRP A 210 13.99 -14.12 -5.70
CA TRP A 210 12.76 -14.48 -6.38
C TRP A 210 12.98 -15.04 -7.79
N ILE A 211 14.19 -14.90 -8.34
CA ILE A 211 14.54 -15.38 -9.70
C ILE A 211 14.20 -16.85 -9.85
N GLY A 212 14.45 -17.68 -8.82
CA GLY A 212 14.11 -19.10 -8.86
C GLY A 212 12.61 -19.36 -9.09
N ALA A 213 11.75 -18.61 -8.39
CA ALA A 213 10.29 -18.70 -8.58
C ALA A 213 9.88 -18.27 -9.99
N PHE A 214 10.46 -17.18 -10.51
CA PHE A 214 10.17 -16.68 -11.85
C PHE A 214 10.64 -17.66 -12.93
N ILE A 215 11.85 -18.21 -12.81
CA ILE A 215 12.37 -19.21 -13.77
C ILE A 215 11.54 -20.48 -13.71
N ALA A 216 11.22 -21.00 -12.52
CA ALA A 216 10.41 -22.22 -12.40
C ALA A 216 9.03 -22.05 -13.06
N ALA A 217 8.41 -20.89 -12.86
CA ALA A 217 7.13 -20.56 -13.47
C ALA A 217 7.23 -20.48 -15.00
N LEU A 218 8.22 -19.76 -15.51
CA LEU A 218 8.42 -19.56 -16.94
C LEU A 218 8.95 -20.81 -17.66
N SER A 219 9.62 -21.73 -16.94
CA SER A 219 10.18 -22.98 -17.46
C SER A 219 9.19 -24.15 -17.45
N ALA A 220 8.09 -24.06 -16.70
CA ALA A 220 7.06 -25.11 -16.66
C ALA A 220 6.40 -25.34 -18.04
N LYS A 221 6.54 -24.39 -18.96
CA LYS A 221 6.21 -24.53 -20.38
C LYS A 221 7.29 -23.81 -21.18
N PRO A 222 8.26 -24.56 -21.76
CA PRO A 222 9.30 -23.92 -22.57
C PRO A 222 8.64 -23.09 -23.67
N PRO A 223 9.05 -21.84 -23.88
CA PRO A 223 8.57 -21.04 -24.99
C PRO A 223 8.94 -21.75 -26.30
N ALA A 224 7.97 -22.03 -27.13
CA ALA A 224 8.21 -22.62 -28.45
C ALA A 224 8.76 -21.60 -29.48
N GLY A 225 9.20 -20.43 -29.00
CA GLY A 225 9.76 -19.36 -29.78
C GLY A 225 10.96 -18.68 -29.13
N PRO A 226 11.78 -17.95 -29.91
CA PRO A 226 12.93 -17.25 -29.37
C PRO A 226 12.48 -16.13 -28.38
N LEU A 227 13.19 -16.02 -27.26
CA LEU A 227 13.17 -14.82 -26.40
C LEU A 227 13.61 -13.63 -27.27
N VAL A 228 12.70 -12.71 -27.51
CA VAL A 228 13.03 -11.44 -28.18
C VAL A 228 13.26 -10.38 -27.12
N PRO A 229 14.51 -10.01 -26.82
CA PRO A 229 14.78 -8.88 -25.96
C PRO A 229 14.45 -7.59 -26.71
N MET A 230 13.40 -6.89 -26.32
CA MET A 230 13.22 -5.51 -26.75
C MET A 230 14.01 -4.56 -25.87
N LEU A 231 14.83 -3.73 -26.50
CA LEU A 231 15.59 -2.66 -25.88
C LEU A 231 14.64 -1.71 -25.13
N GLY A 232 14.84 -1.63 -23.82
CA GLY A 232 14.19 -0.64 -22.97
C GLY A 232 12.87 -1.08 -22.36
N LYS A 233 12.93 -1.84 -21.28
CA LYS A 233 11.86 -2.10 -20.31
C LYS A 233 10.83 -3.21 -20.55
N CYS A 234 10.85 -3.96 -21.64
CA CYS A 234 9.91 -5.08 -21.84
C CYS A 234 10.64 -6.37 -22.17
N ILE A 235 10.28 -7.48 -21.50
CA ILE A 235 10.69 -8.85 -21.85
C ILE A 235 9.48 -9.50 -22.50
N PHE A 236 9.64 -9.98 -23.74
CA PHE A 236 8.61 -10.71 -24.46
C PHE A 236 8.94 -12.21 -24.46
N LEU A 237 7.96 -13.03 -24.08
CA LEU A 237 8.01 -14.48 -24.22
C LEU A 237 6.92 -14.90 -25.21
N LEU A 238 7.31 -15.31 -26.42
CA LEU A 238 6.39 -15.79 -27.45
C LEU A 238 6.22 -17.31 -27.34
N ASN A 239 5.00 -17.76 -27.11
CA ASN A 239 4.59 -19.16 -27.19
C ASN A 239 3.69 -19.34 -28.41
N ASN A 240 4.17 -20.09 -29.42
CA ASN A 240 3.42 -20.60 -30.58
C ASN A 240 2.54 -19.58 -31.35
N VAL A 241 3.16 -18.82 -32.25
CA VAL A 241 2.49 -17.78 -33.06
C VAL A 241 1.77 -18.36 -34.33
N PHE A 242 1.84 -19.67 -34.65
CA PHE A 242 1.60 -20.11 -36.03
C PHE A 242 0.53 -21.18 -36.27
N THR A 243 -0.43 -21.46 -35.41
CA THR A 243 -1.30 -22.63 -35.64
C THR A 243 -2.81 -22.48 -35.45
N LYS A 244 -3.42 -21.31 -35.45
CA LYS A 244 -4.91 -21.23 -35.38
C LYS A 244 -5.51 -20.16 -36.28
N PRO A 245 -6.63 -20.45 -36.97
CA PRO A 245 -7.41 -19.44 -37.69
C PRO A 245 -8.50 -18.82 -36.79
N CYS A 246 -8.81 -17.55 -37.02
CA CYS A 246 -10.00 -16.74 -36.62
C CYS A 246 -9.92 -15.72 -35.49
N SER A 247 -10.64 -14.76 -35.54
CA SER A 247 -10.96 -13.34 -35.25
C SER A 247 -11.04 -12.74 -33.82
N PHE A 248 -10.44 -13.28 -32.74
CA PHE A 248 -10.46 -12.67 -31.40
C PHE A 248 -9.11 -12.71 -30.69
N ALA A 249 -8.67 -11.59 -30.13
CA ALA A 249 -7.55 -11.56 -29.19
C ALA A 249 -8.06 -11.47 -27.74
N VAL A 250 -7.64 -12.38 -26.87
CA VAL A 250 -7.97 -12.32 -25.44
C VAL A 250 -6.80 -11.67 -24.71
N PHE A 251 -7.06 -10.54 -24.06
CA PHE A 251 -6.08 -9.83 -23.27
C PHE A 251 -6.32 -10.10 -21.79
N THR A 252 -5.39 -10.80 -21.16
CA THR A 252 -5.46 -11.10 -19.72
C THR A 252 -4.45 -10.23 -18.98
N VAL A 253 -4.91 -9.47 -18.01
CA VAL A 253 -4.06 -8.68 -17.11
C VAL A 253 -4.01 -9.37 -15.76
N VAL A 254 -2.83 -9.79 -15.32
CA VAL A 254 -2.61 -10.23 -13.94
C VAL A 254 -2.08 -9.04 -13.17
N VAL A 255 -2.91 -8.52 -12.28
CA VAL A 255 -2.55 -7.43 -11.36
C VAL A 255 -1.94 -8.05 -10.11
N ILE A 256 -0.73 -7.64 -9.80
CA ILE A 256 0.04 -8.09 -8.63
C ILE A 256 0.03 -7.01 -7.56
#